data_1732029a54238dd859f0e514077f8792
#
_entry.id   1732029a54238dd859f0e514077f8792
#
_cell.length_a   1.000
_cell.length_b   1.000
_cell.length_c   1.000
_cell.angle_alpha   90.00
_cell.angle_beta   90.00
_cell.angle_gamma   90.00
#
_symmetry.space_group_name_H-M   'P 1'
#
loop_
_entity.id
_entity.type
_entity.pdbx_description
1 polymer ?
#
loop_
_entity_poly.entity_id
_entity_poly.type
_entity_poly.pdbx_seq_one_letter_code
_entity_poly.pdbx_strand_id
1 'polypeptide(L)'
;MSSAASFRTEKDLLGVLEVPAQAYYGIQTLRAVNNFRLSGVPISHYPKLVVGLAMVKQAAADANRELGHLSDAKHAAISEACARLIRGDFHEEF
;
A
#
# COMPACT_ATOMS: atom_id res chain seq x y z
N MET A 1 -5.50 -2.83 -26.73
CA MET A 1 -5.72 -2.67 -25.96
C MET A 1 -6.31 -1.79 -25.52
N SER A 2 -6.44 -1.71 -25.43
CA SER A 2 -6.81 -1.05 -24.92
C SER A 2 -7.04 -0.71 -24.05
N SER A 3 -6.84 -1.08 -24.02
CA SER A 3 -7.59 -0.82 -23.05
C SER A 3 -7.36 0.43 -22.43
N ALA A 4 -8.17 1.16 -22.52
CA ALA A 4 -8.18 2.40 -21.85
C ALA A 4 -8.03 2.14 -20.38
N ALA A 5 -7.01 2.69 -19.78
CA ALA A 5 -6.86 2.64 -18.35
C ALA A 5 -8.06 3.34 -17.74
N SER A 6 -8.73 2.66 -16.80
CA SER A 6 -9.77 3.28 -16.00
C SER A 6 -9.17 4.02 -14.83
N PHE A 7 -9.84 5.09 -14.41
CA PHE A 7 -9.44 5.89 -13.26
C PHE A 7 -10.63 6.04 -12.33
N ARG A 8 -10.34 6.23 -11.05
CA ARG A 8 -11.31 6.67 -10.06
C ARG A 8 -10.91 8.05 -9.57
N THR A 9 -11.88 8.87 -9.21
CA THR A 9 -11.63 10.20 -8.69
C THR A 9 -11.52 10.13 -7.18
N GLU A 10 -10.45 10.67 -6.63
CA GLU A 10 -10.27 10.82 -5.18
C GLU A 10 -10.01 12.27 -4.84
N LYS A 11 -10.31 12.65 -3.61
CA LYS A 11 -10.18 14.02 -3.13
C LYS A 11 -9.46 14.04 -1.79
N ASP A 12 -8.58 15.01 -1.64
CA ASP A 12 -7.95 15.33 -0.35
C ASP A 12 -8.00 16.85 -0.15
N LEU A 13 -7.29 17.36 0.84
CA LEU A 13 -7.28 18.80 1.14
C LEU A 13 -6.66 19.64 0.03
N LEU A 14 -5.87 19.05 -0.86
CA LEU A 14 -5.23 19.73 -1.98
C LEU A 14 -6.11 19.74 -3.24
N GLY A 15 -7.21 19.00 -3.22
CA GLY A 15 -8.14 18.94 -4.34
C GLY A 15 -8.38 17.54 -4.87
N VAL A 16 -8.83 17.48 -6.10
CA VAL A 16 -9.21 16.24 -6.77
C VAL A 16 -8.07 15.75 -7.65
N LEU A 17 -7.89 14.43 -7.70
CA LEU A 17 -6.92 13.79 -8.58
C LEU A 17 -7.48 12.45 -9.04
N GLU A 18 -7.21 12.08 -10.28
CA GLU A 18 -7.60 10.78 -10.79
C GLU A 18 -6.53 9.74 -10.45
N VAL A 19 -6.96 8.64 -9.84
CA VAL A 19 -6.11 7.53 -9.40
C VAL A 19 -6.46 6.32 -10.26
N PRO A 20 -5.50 5.50 -10.70
CA PRO A 20 -5.83 4.29 -11.44
C PRO A 20 -6.85 3.44 -10.68
N ALA A 21 -7.93 3.04 -11.35
CA ALA A 21 -9.08 2.40 -10.70
C ALA A 21 -8.70 1.10 -9.98
N GLN A 22 -7.72 0.37 -10.48
CA GLN A 22 -7.31 -0.92 -9.93
C GLN A 22 -6.20 -0.82 -8.88
N ALA A 23 -5.65 0.37 -8.66
CA ALA A 23 -4.57 0.55 -7.69
C ALA A 23 -5.09 0.46 -6.26
N TYR A 24 -4.32 -0.16 -5.39
CA TYR A 24 -4.61 -0.19 -3.96
C TYR A 24 -4.12 1.08 -3.24
N TYR A 25 -3.12 1.76 -3.79
CA TYR A 25 -2.69 3.05 -3.24
C TYR A 25 -3.72 4.13 -3.57
N GLY A 26 -3.71 5.20 -2.79
CA GLY A 26 -4.65 6.28 -2.94
C GLY A 26 -4.01 7.57 -3.45
N ILE A 27 -4.78 8.65 -3.34
CA ILE A 27 -4.40 9.97 -3.85
C ILE A 27 -3.11 10.50 -3.23
N GLN A 28 -2.88 10.27 -1.94
CA GLN A 28 -1.68 10.81 -1.29
C GLN A 28 -0.41 10.13 -1.80
N THR A 29 -0.43 8.83 -2.00
CA THR A 29 0.68 8.10 -2.59
C THR A 29 0.91 8.55 -4.03
N LEU A 30 -0.15 8.74 -4.81
CA LEU A 30 -0.01 9.22 -6.18
C LEU A 30 0.61 10.62 -6.22
N ARG A 31 0.20 11.54 -5.33
CA ARG A 31 0.83 12.86 -5.24
C ARG A 31 2.31 12.75 -4.90
N ALA A 32 2.67 11.86 -3.99
CA ALA A 32 4.06 11.65 -3.62
C ALA A 32 4.88 11.14 -4.80
N VAL A 33 4.37 10.18 -5.55
CA VAL A 33 5.03 9.66 -6.75
C VAL A 33 5.25 10.78 -7.78
N ASN A 34 4.24 11.64 -7.98
CA ASN A 34 4.33 12.73 -8.94
C ASN A 34 5.30 13.83 -8.51
N ASN A 35 5.44 14.07 -7.20
CA ASN A 35 6.22 15.18 -6.66
C ASN A 35 7.65 14.80 -6.29
N PHE A 36 7.92 13.56 -5.92
CA PHE A 36 9.19 13.13 -5.34
C PHE A 36 9.82 12.00 -6.17
N ARG A 37 10.22 12.32 -7.39
CA ARG A 37 10.86 11.34 -8.30
C ARG A 37 12.37 11.42 -8.22
N LEU A 38 12.91 11.39 -6.99
CA LEU A 38 14.33 11.66 -6.77
C LEU A 38 15.23 10.60 -7.41
N SER A 39 14.93 9.33 -7.26
CA SER A 39 15.75 8.26 -7.83
C SER A 39 15.19 7.70 -9.13
N GLY A 40 13.91 7.88 -9.38
CA GLY A 40 13.22 7.25 -10.50
C GLY A 40 13.03 5.74 -10.34
N VAL A 41 13.38 5.18 -9.18
CA VAL A 41 13.28 3.74 -8.93
C VAL A 41 12.20 3.50 -7.87
N PRO A 42 11.11 2.80 -8.22
CA PRO A 42 10.07 2.48 -7.24
C PRO A 42 10.55 1.42 -6.23
N ILE A 43 9.93 1.41 -5.07
CA ILE A 43 10.24 0.45 -4.00
C ILE A 43 10.06 -1.00 -4.48
N SER A 44 9.15 -1.22 -5.43
CA SER A 44 8.92 -2.55 -6.02
C SER A 44 10.16 -3.18 -6.66
N HIS A 45 11.18 -2.38 -7.00
CA HIS A 45 12.47 -2.90 -7.44
C HIS A 45 13.26 -3.59 -6.33
N TYR A 46 12.82 -3.46 -5.08
CA TYR A 46 13.48 -4.04 -3.92
C TYR A 46 12.49 -4.96 -3.19
N PRO A 47 12.20 -6.16 -3.73
CA PRO A 47 11.18 -7.03 -3.13
C PRO A 47 11.47 -7.41 -1.68
N LYS A 48 12.74 -7.52 -1.29
CA LYS A 48 13.08 -7.80 0.10
C LYS A 48 12.72 -6.64 1.03
N LEU A 49 12.77 -5.40 0.53
CA LEU A 49 12.34 -4.25 1.30
C LEU A 49 10.82 -4.28 1.52
N VAL A 50 10.05 -4.60 0.48
CA VAL A 50 8.59 -4.72 0.57
C VAL A 50 8.24 -5.80 1.61
N VAL A 51 8.89 -6.96 1.54
CA VAL A 51 8.68 -8.05 2.50
C VAL A 51 9.05 -7.60 3.91
N GLY A 52 10.17 -6.90 4.07
CA GLY A 52 10.60 -6.37 5.37
C GLY A 52 9.58 -5.41 5.97
N LEU A 53 9.03 -4.51 5.17
CA LEU A 53 7.98 -3.59 5.61
C LEU A 53 6.73 -4.35 6.07
N ALA A 54 6.34 -5.40 5.35
CA ALA A 54 5.20 -6.23 5.74
C ALA A 54 5.45 -6.95 7.05
N MET A 55 6.67 -7.45 7.28
CA MET A 55 7.03 -8.11 8.53
C MET A 55 6.99 -7.15 9.71
N VAL A 56 7.46 -5.92 9.55
CA VAL A 56 7.38 -4.89 10.58
C VAL A 56 5.93 -4.57 10.91
N LYS A 57 5.09 -4.44 9.88
CA LYS A 57 3.66 -4.16 10.05
C LYS A 57 2.97 -5.31 10.78
N GLN A 58 3.31 -6.55 10.47
CA GLN A 58 2.77 -7.72 11.17
C GLN A 58 3.15 -7.71 12.64
N ALA A 59 4.41 -7.44 12.95
CA ALA A 59 4.88 -7.38 14.33
C ALA A 59 4.16 -6.28 15.11
N ALA A 60 3.97 -5.11 14.49
CA ALA A 60 3.23 -4.00 15.11
C ALA A 60 1.76 -4.38 15.36
N ALA A 61 1.13 -5.06 14.41
CA ALA A 61 -0.26 -5.51 14.56
C ALA A 61 -0.40 -6.52 15.71
N ASP A 62 0.53 -7.45 15.81
CA ASP A 62 0.54 -8.44 16.89
C ASP A 62 0.66 -7.77 18.27
N ALA A 63 1.60 -6.82 18.39
CA ALA A 63 1.80 -6.10 19.64
C ALA A 63 0.58 -5.26 20.02
N ASN A 64 -0.01 -4.56 19.07
CA ASN A 64 -1.18 -3.72 19.30
C ASN A 64 -2.41 -4.57 19.68
N ARG A 65 -2.55 -5.76 19.12
CA ARG A 65 -3.61 -6.68 19.51
C ARG A 65 -3.45 -7.12 20.96
N GLU A 66 -2.24 -7.51 21.36
CA GLU A 66 -1.98 -7.93 22.75
C GLU A 66 -2.25 -6.81 23.75
N LEU A 67 -1.94 -5.57 23.37
CA LEU A 67 -2.17 -4.40 24.22
C LEU A 67 -3.63 -3.93 24.20
N GLY A 68 -4.50 -4.57 23.43
CA GLY A 68 -5.90 -4.19 23.33
C GLY A 68 -6.18 -2.97 22.46
N HIS A 69 -5.22 -2.53 21.66
CA HIS A 69 -5.36 -1.36 20.79
C HIS A 69 -5.86 -1.72 19.38
N LEU A 70 -5.97 -3.00 19.08
CA LEU A 70 -6.41 -3.47 17.77
C LEU A 70 -7.38 -4.61 17.95
N SER A 71 -8.56 -4.53 17.32
CA SER A 71 -9.56 -5.60 17.40
C SER A 71 -9.08 -6.86 16.68
N ASP A 72 -9.63 -8.00 17.07
CA ASP A 72 -9.29 -9.27 16.42
C ASP A 72 -9.61 -9.26 14.93
N ALA A 73 -10.73 -8.65 14.54
CA ALA A 73 -11.12 -8.56 13.14
C ALA A 73 -10.12 -7.74 12.32
N LYS A 74 -9.69 -6.59 12.84
CA LYS A 74 -8.69 -5.75 12.16
C LYS A 74 -7.33 -6.43 12.13
N HIS A 75 -6.95 -7.10 13.22
CA HIS A 75 -5.70 -7.85 13.26
C HIS A 75 -5.70 -8.94 12.19
N ALA A 76 -6.79 -9.70 12.06
CA ALA A 76 -6.90 -10.76 11.06
C ALA A 76 -6.77 -10.20 9.64
N ALA A 77 -7.40 -9.06 9.35
CA ALA A 77 -7.32 -8.43 8.04
C ALA A 77 -5.89 -7.96 7.71
N ILE A 78 -5.22 -7.33 8.68
CA ILE A 78 -3.84 -6.88 8.51
C ILE A 78 -2.90 -8.08 8.32
N SER A 79 -3.09 -9.15 9.08
CA SER A 79 -2.27 -10.35 8.99
C SER A 79 -2.42 -11.03 7.63
N GLU A 80 -3.63 -11.10 7.11
CA GLU A 80 -3.89 -11.63 5.76
C GLU A 80 -3.17 -10.79 4.70
N ALA A 81 -3.29 -9.47 4.78
CA ALA A 81 -2.62 -8.57 3.84
C ALA A 81 -1.09 -8.72 3.91
N CYS A 82 -0.52 -8.77 5.11
CA CYS A 82 0.92 -8.94 5.30
C CYS A 82 1.40 -10.28 4.74
N ALA A 83 0.64 -11.37 4.95
CA ALA A 83 0.99 -12.68 4.42
C ALA A 83 1.03 -12.66 2.88
N ARG A 84 0.09 -11.98 2.26
CA ARG A 84 0.05 -11.85 0.80
C ARG A 84 1.24 -11.07 0.26
N LEU A 85 1.61 -9.97 0.93
CA LEU A 85 2.80 -9.19 0.56
C LEU A 85 4.09 -10.00 0.73
N ILE A 86 4.18 -10.77 1.81
CA ILE A 86 5.38 -11.58 2.08
C ILE A 86 5.58 -12.65 1.00
N ARG A 87 4.50 -13.23 0.49
CA ARG A 87 4.63 -14.23 -0.59
C ARG A 87 4.78 -13.61 -1.99
N GLY A 88 4.78 -12.28 -2.11
CA GLY A 88 5.06 -11.60 -3.37
C GLY A 88 3.89 -10.92 -4.05
N ASP A 89 2.69 -11.00 -3.48
CA ASP A 89 1.52 -10.35 -4.07
C ASP A 89 1.60 -8.83 -3.92
N PHE A 90 1.05 -8.10 -4.89
CA PHE A 90 0.86 -6.64 -4.85
C PHE A 90 2.15 -5.82 -4.76
N HIS A 91 3.32 -6.38 -5.08
CA HIS A 91 4.57 -5.62 -4.99
C HIS A 91 4.59 -4.42 -5.95
N GLU A 92 3.85 -4.48 -7.04
CA GLU A 92 3.72 -3.39 -8.01
C GLU A 92 3.01 -2.16 -7.44
N GLU A 93 2.40 -2.28 -6.27
CA GLU A 93 1.72 -1.16 -5.58
C GLU A 93 2.68 -0.29 -4.78
N PHE A 94 3.96 -0.63 -4.78
CA PHE A 94 4.99 0.07 -3.99
C PHE A 94 5.96 0.86 -4.87
#